data_e8c7c9bd7965216d2d0e28cde61f9d54
#
_entry.id   e8c7c9bd7965216d2d0e28cde61f9d54
#
_cell.length_a   1.000
_cell.length_b   1.000
_cell.length_c   1.000
_cell.angle_alpha   90.00
_cell.angle_beta   90.00
_cell.angle_gamma   90.00
#
_symmetry.space_group_name_H-M   'P 1'
#
loop_
_entity.id
_entity.type
_entity.pdbx_description
1 polymer ?
#
loop_
_entity_poly.entity_id
_entity_poly.type
_entity_poly.pdbx_seq_one_letter_code
_entity_poly.pdbx_strand_id
1 'polypeptide(L)'
;MKPTSVIIMDTHPIIRMSIEVLLQKNSELQIVLKTDDYRITIDYLRTRPVDLIIMDIDLPGTDGFTFLKRIKQIQSTVKVLFLSSKSECFYAGRAIQAGANGFVSKCNVQNDIFHAVQMILSGYTFFPSETLNYIKSNKCSTNSSTITVLSNREVTILRYLVSGLSNKEIADKLLLINKTVSAHKSNIYGKLGLHSIV
;
A
#
# COMPACT_ATOMS: atom_id res chain seq x y z
N MET A 1 -24.37 6.92 18.84
CA MET A 1 -23.69 5.83 18.09
C MET A 1 -22.22 5.80 18.50
N LYS A 2 -21.56 4.64 18.48
CA LYS A 2 -20.11 4.58 18.75
C LYS A 2 -19.37 5.23 17.57
N PRO A 3 -18.41 6.14 17.81
CA PRO A 3 -17.66 6.74 16.71
C PRO A 3 -16.85 5.67 15.96
N THR A 4 -16.71 5.86 14.66
CA THR A 4 -15.94 5.00 13.78
C THR A 4 -14.43 5.20 14.03
N SER A 5 -13.75 4.16 14.41
CA SER A 5 -12.31 4.18 14.77
C SER A 5 -11.42 4.13 13.53
N VAL A 6 -10.52 5.10 13.41
CA VAL A 6 -9.60 5.22 12.26
C VAL A 6 -8.15 5.23 12.73
N ILE A 7 -7.31 4.41 12.09
CA ILE A 7 -5.85 4.47 12.21
C ILE A 7 -5.26 5.13 10.97
N ILE A 8 -4.29 6.02 11.15
CA ILE A 8 -3.54 6.65 10.07
C ILE A 8 -2.06 6.21 10.16
N MET A 9 -1.57 5.61 9.07
CA MET A 9 -0.20 5.12 8.98
C MET A 9 0.51 5.72 7.76
N ASP A 10 1.48 6.56 7.97
CA ASP A 10 2.32 7.15 6.93
C ASP A 10 3.67 7.56 7.52
N THR A 11 4.74 7.45 6.74
CA THR A 11 6.07 7.88 7.15
C THR A 11 6.19 9.40 7.23
N HIS A 12 5.39 10.14 6.46
CA HIS A 12 5.44 11.59 6.37
C HIS A 12 4.48 12.23 7.40
N PRO A 13 5.00 12.94 8.42
CA PRO A 13 4.15 13.58 9.43
C PRO A 13 3.13 14.55 8.84
N ILE A 14 3.50 15.27 7.78
CA ILE A 14 2.63 16.25 7.12
C ILE A 14 1.40 15.56 6.47
N ILE A 15 1.58 14.37 5.92
CA ILE A 15 0.48 13.59 5.34
C ILE A 15 -0.47 13.13 6.45
N ARG A 16 0.06 12.62 7.58
CA ARG A 16 -0.76 12.23 8.73
C ARG A 16 -1.57 13.40 9.28
N MET A 17 -0.96 14.59 9.39
CA MET A 17 -1.65 15.81 9.82
C MET A 17 -2.73 16.26 8.82
N SER A 18 -2.43 16.24 7.53
CA SER A 18 -3.39 16.60 6.48
C SER A 18 -4.62 15.71 6.51
N ILE A 19 -4.43 14.39 6.61
CA ILE A 19 -5.53 13.43 6.69
C ILE A 19 -6.36 13.68 7.95
N GLU A 20 -5.70 13.88 9.09
CA GLU A 20 -6.37 14.20 10.36
C GLU A 20 -7.29 15.41 10.22
N VAL A 21 -6.78 16.53 9.73
CA VAL A 21 -7.56 17.77 9.53
C VAL A 21 -8.75 17.56 8.60
N LEU A 22 -8.57 16.79 7.53
CA LEU A 22 -9.63 16.49 6.58
C LEU A 22 -10.72 15.62 7.19
N LEU A 23 -10.35 14.62 8.01
CA LEU A 23 -11.31 13.70 8.63
C LEU A 23 -12.00 14.28 9.85
N GLN A 24 -11.37 15.22 10.58
CA GLN A 24 -11.99 15.89 11.74
C GLN A 24 -13.25 16.70 11.38
N LYS A 25 -13.47 16.99 10.10
CA LYS A 25 -14.73 17.60 9.62
C LYS A 25 -15.95 16.71 9.84
N ASN A 26 -15.76 15.42 10.06
CA ASN A 26 -16.82 14.48 10.38
C ASN A 26 -16.70 14.02 11.84
N SER A 27 -17.63 14.46 12.68
CA SER A 27 -17.68 14.13 14.12
C SER A 27 -17.92 12.64 14.41
N GLU A 28 -18.36 11.87 13.42
CA GLU A 28 -18.55 10.41 13.56
C GLU A 28 -17.23 9.62 13.47
N LEU A 29 -16.15 10.26 13.00
CA LEU A 29 -14.84 9.63 12.87
C LEU A 29 -13.96 9.96 14.08
N GLN A 30 -13.34 8.94 14.66
CA GLN A 30 -12.37 9.09 15.72
C GLN A 30 -11.01 8.52 15.29
N ILE A 31 -10.00 9.38 15.18
CA ILE A 31 -8.64 8.92 14.92
C ILE A 31 -8.07 8.38 16.25
N VAL A 32 -7.88 7.07 16.30
CA VAL A 32 -7.45 6.35 17.51
C VAL A 32 -5.95 6.12 17.57
N LEU A 33 -5.27 6.18 16.42
CA LEU A 33 -3.81 6.02 16.34
C LEU A 33 -3.26 6.72 15.09
N LYS A 34 -2.10 7.40 15.25
CA LYS A 34 -1.29 7.94 14.15
C LYS A 34 0.14 7.43 14.34
N THR A 35 0.67 6.71 13.36
CA THR A 35 2.01 6.12 13.48
C THR A 35 2.64 5.87 12.11
N ASP A 36 3.94 5.65 12.08
CA ASP A 36 4.73 5.10 10.98
C ASP A 36 5.25 3.69 11.31
N ASP A 37 5.08 3.23 12.54
CA ASP A 37 5.52 1.89 12.98
C ASP A 37 4.37 0.87 12.90
N TYR A 38 4.54 -0.11 12.02
CA TYR A 38 3.57 -1.20 11.84
C TYR A 38 3.41 -2.08 13.09
N ARG A 39 4.43 -2.16 13.97
CA ARG A 39 4.39 -2.97 15.19
C ARG A 39 3.40 -2.39 16.20
N ILE A 40 3.40 -1.07 16.37
CA ILE A 40 2.44 -0.36 17.22
C ILE A 40 1.02 -0.61 16.73
N THR A 41 0.80 -0.61 15.42
CA THR A 41 -0.52 -0.91 14.84
C THR A 41 -0.94 -2.36 15.13
N ILE A 42 -0.05 -3.33 14.99
CA ILE A 42 -0.35 -4.74 15.33
C ILE A 42 -0.75 -4.89 16.78
N ASP A 43 -0.02 -4.27 17.69
CA ASP A 43 -0.30 -4.38 19.14
C ASP A 43 -1.64 -3.70 19.49
N TYR A 44 -1.95 -2.59 18.82
CA TYR A 44 -3.26 -1.94 18.95
C TYR A 44 -4.40 -2.85 18.46
N LEU A 45 -4.26 -3.44 17.27
CA LEU A 45 -5.27 -4.31 16.65
C LEU A 45 -5.54 -5.60 17.47
N ARG A 46 -4.56 -6.10 18.23
CA ARG A 46 -4.75 -7.28 19.09
C ARG A 46 -5.65 -7.00 20.28
N THR A 47 -5.74 -5.78 20.71
CA THR A 47 -6.45 -5.40 21.96
C THR A 47 -7.73 -4.61 21.73
N ARG A 48 -7.89 -3.99 20.55
CA ARG A 48 -8.99 -3.08 20.27
C ARG A 48 -9.51 -3.25 18.84
N PRO A 49 -10.84 -3.26 18.63
CA PRO A 49 -11.40 -3.28 17.30
C PRO A 49 -11.15 -1.94 16.59
N VAL A 50 -10.89 -1.99 15.29
CA VAL A 50 -10.70 -0.85 14.42
C VAL A 50 -11.57 -1.00 13.17
N ASP A 51 -12.21 0.08 12.75
CA ASP A 51 -13.11 0.06 11.60
C ASP A 51 -12.38 0.32 10.29
N LEU A 52 -11.40 1.25 10.29
CA LEU A 52 -10.66 1.66 9.10
C LEU A 52 -9.18 1.90 9.41
N ILE A 53 -8.33 1.44 8.52
CA ILE A 53 -6.90 1.79 8.49
C ILE A 53 -6.60 2.50 7.17
N ILE A 54 -6.08 3.72 7.25
CA ILE A 54 -5.55 4.47 6.12
C ILE A 54 -4.03 4.33 6.20
N MET A 55 -3.41 3.72 5.19
CA MET A 55 -1.99 3.39 5.28
C MET A 55 -1.23 3.61 3.98
N ASP A 56 0.01 4.07 4.11
CA ASP A 56 0.96 4.08 3.00
C ASP A 56 1.30 2.64 2.57
N ILE A 57 1.48 2.44 1.28
CA ILE A 57 2.02 1.19 0.75
C ILE A 57 3.48 1.01 1.15
N ASP A 58 4.25 2.09 1.22
CA ASP A 58 5.67 2.07 1.55
C ASP A 58 5.89 2.33 3.04
N LEU A 59 5.78 1.30 3.84
CA LEU A 59 6.06 1.35 5.27
C LEU A 59 7.49 0.87 5.57
N PRO A 60 8.20 1.49 6.52
CA PRO A 60 9.50 1.02 6.95
C PRO A 60 9.42 -0.40 7.52
N GLY A 61 10.35 -1.25 7.11
CA GLY A 61 10.49 -2.62 7.65
C GLY A 61 9.43 -3.62 7.20
N THR A 62 8.41 -3.21 6.43
CA THR A 62 7.40 -4.12 5.87
C THR A 62 6.88 -3.62 4.53
N ASP A 63 6.37 -4.54 3.72
CA ASP A 63 5.61 -4.22 2.51
C ASP A 63 4.12 -4.09 2.87
N GLY A 64 3.48 -3.00 2.44
CA GLY A 64 2.09 -2.69 2.77
C GLY A 64 1.10 -3.79 2.42
N PHE A 65 1.33 -4.54 1.33
CA PHE A 65 0.45 -5.65 0.97
C PHE A 65 0.64 -6.88 1.87
N THR A 66 1.88 -7.16 2.26
CA THR A 66 2.17 -8.19 3.27
C THR A 66 1.57 -7.80 4.61
N PHE A 67 1.66 -6.53 4.96
CA PHE A 67 1.07 -6.00 6.19
C PHE A 67 -0.47 -6.07 6.16
N LEU A 68 -1.11 -5.75 5.04
CA LEU A 68 -2.56 -5.91 4.85
C LEU A 68 -3.02 -7.34 5.16
N LYS A 69 -2.32 -8.36 4.65
CA LYS A 69 -2.65 -9.76 4.96
C LYS A 69 -2.60 -10.03 6.46
N ARG A 70 -1.58 -9.51 7.14
CA ARG A 70 -1.43 -9.65 8.59
C ARG A 70 -2.53 -8.94 9.37
N ILE A 71 -2.91 -7.74 8.95
CA ILE A 71 -4.07 -7.00 9.50
C ILE A 71 -5.33 -7.85 9.41
N LYS A 72 -5.64 -8.38 8.21
CA LYS A 72 -6.83 -9.19 7.97
C LYS A 72 -6.85 -10.52 8.74
N GLN A 73 -5.70 -11.07 9.09
CA GLN A 73 -5.59 -12.24 9.96
C GLN A 73 -5.96 -11.91 11.41
N ILE A 74 -5.67 -10.71 11.90
CA ILE A 74 -5.97 -10.26 13.25
C ILE A 74 -7.44 -9.78 13.35
N GLN A 75 -7.86 -8.96 12.40
CA GLN A 75 -9.22 -8.43 12.31
C GLN A 75 -9.70 -8.51 10.85
N SER A 76 -10.48 -9.53 10.51
CA SER A 76 -10.95 -9.77 9.14
C SER A 76 -11.88 -8.68 8.62
N THR A 77 -12.63 -8.02 9.51
CA THR A 77 -13.65 -7.01 9.18
C THR A 77 -13.08 -5.61 8.98
N VAL A 78 -11.84 -5.33 9.46
CA VAL A 78 -11.25 -4.01 9.33
C VAL A 78 -11.11 -3.61 7.86
N LYS A 79 -11.49 -2.39 7.54
CA LYS A 79 -11.36 -1.83 6.18
C LYS A 79 -9.99 -1.21 6.02
N VAL A 80 -9.41 -1.31 4.82
CA VAL A 80 -8.08 -0.77 4.54
C VAL A 80 -8.13 0.08 3.28
N LEU A 81 -7.69 1.34 3.43
CA LEU A 81 -7.48 2.30 2.36
C LEU A 81 -5.99 2.53 2.19
N PHE A 82 -5.45 2.20 1.03
CA PHE A 82 -4.07 2.51 0.69
C PHE A 82 -3.88 3.95 0.21
N LEU A 83 -2.78 4.55 0.66
CA LEU A 83 -2.22 5.77 0.10
C LEU A 83 -0.92 5.45 -0.63
N SER A 84 -0.64 6.12 -1.75
CA SER A 84 0.63 5.96 -2.43
C SER A 84 0.98 7.15 -3.30
N SER A 85 2.27 7.47 -3.38
CA SER A 85 2.83 8.38 -4.38
C SER A 85 3.17 7.69 -5.70
N LYS A 86 2.96 6.35 -5.77
CA LYS A 86 3.29 5.52 -6.92
C LYS A 86 2.15 5.47 -7.94
N SER A 87 2.47 4.98 -9.14
CA SER A 87 1.51 4.83 -10.24
C SER A 87 0.21 4.12 -9.80
N GLU A 88 -0.90 4.82 -9.91
CA GLU A 88 -2.23 4.35 -9.55
C GLU A 88 -2.61 3.08 -10.32
N CYS A 89 -2.47 3.08 -11.65
CA CYS A 89 -2.87 1.97 -12.49
C CYS A 89 -2.29 0.63 -12.03
N PHE A 90 -1.01 0.60 -11.66
CA PHE A 90 -0.35 -0.64 -11.26
C PHE A 90 -0.64 -1.04 -9.81
N TYR A 91 -0.52 -0.10 -8.89
CA TYR A 91 -0.65 -0.41 -7.46
C TYR A 91 -2.11 -0.56 -7.02
N ALA A 92 -3.05 0.18 -7.61
CA ALA A 92 -4.46 0.02 -7.31
C ALA A 92 -4.99 -1.34 -7.75
N GLY A 93 -4.57 -1.86 -8.91
CA GLY A 93 -4.91 -3.23 -9.33
C GLY A 93 -4.42 -4.29 -8.35
N ARG A 94 -3.21 -4.16 -7.84
CA ARG A 94 -2.66 -5.06 -6.80
C ARG A 94 -3.38 -4.89 -5.46
N ALA A 95 -3.80 -3.68 -5.10
CA ALA A 95 -4.56 -3.42 -3.89
C ALA A 95 -5.90 -4.15 -3.89
N ILE A 96 -6.61 -4.13 -5.02
CA ILE A 96 -7.85 -4.91 -5.21
C ILE A 96 -7.58 -6.41 -5.02
N GLN A 97 -6.56 -6.94 -5.68
CA GLN A 97 -6.21 -8.38 -5.59
C GLN A 97 -5.80 -8.79 -4.18
N ALA A 98 -5.18 -7.89 -3.43
CA ALA A 98 -4.78 -8.11 -2.04
C ALA A 98 -5.94 -7.99 -1.04
N GLY A 99 -7.13 -7.53 -1.46
CA GLY A 99 -8.31 -7.36 -0.62
C GLY A 99 -8.36 -6.04 0.14
N ALA A 100 -7.71 -4.99 -0.36
CA ALA A 100 -7.91 -3.63 0.12
C ALA A 100 -9.29 -3.12 -0.25
N ASN A 101 -9.82 -2.19 0.52
CA ASN A 101 -11.13 -1.57 0.28
C ASN A 101 -11.02 -0.29 -0.57
N GLY A 102 -9.82 0.28 -0.70
CA GLY A 102 -9.60 1.44 -1.56
C GLY A 102 -8.15 1.77 -1.80
N PHE A 103 -7.95 2.70 -2.73
CA PHE A 103 -6.66 3.27 -3.09
C PHE A 103 -6.83 4.75 -3.44
N VAL A 104 -5.99 5.61 -2.86
CA VAL A 104 -5.93 7.05 -3.14
C VAL A 104 -4.48 7.43 -3.39
N SER A 105 -4.25 8.23 -4.43
CA SER A 105 -2.95 8.84 -4.68
C SER A 105 -2.65 9.93 -3.65
N LYS A 106 -1.42 9.97 -3.14
CA LYS A 106 -0.98 11.05 -2.25
C LYS A 106 -1.05 12.43 -2.91
N CYS A 107 -1.01 12.50 -4.23
CA CYS A 107 -1.19 13.77 -4.97
C CYS A 107 -2.63 14.30 -4.88
N ASN A 108 -3.61 13.41 -4.65
CA ASN A 108 -5.04 13.74 -4.64
C ASN A 108 -5.69 13.63 -3.25
N VAL A 109 -4.90 13.47 -2.19
CA VAL A 109 -5.42 13.27 -0.82
C VAL A 109 -6.45 14.32 -0.43
N GLN A 110 -6.21 15.59 -0.75
CA GLN A 110 -7.12 16.69 -0.37
C GLN A 110 -8.53 16.56 -0.97
N ASN A 111 -8.62 16.03 -2.18
CA ASN A 111 -9.89 15.91 -2.91
C ASN A 111 -10.60 14.58 -2.62
N ASP A 112 -9.83 13.49 -2.52
CA ASP A 112 -10.39 12.15 -2.60
C ASP A 112 -10.49 11.45 -1.24
N ILE A 113 -9.67 11.81 -0.25
CA ILE A 113 -9.57 11.04 1.00
C ILE A 113 -10.89 10.98 1.77
N PHE A 114 -11.58 12.12 1.91
CA PHE A 114 -12.83 12.19 2.65
C PHE A 114 -13.92 11.37 1.97
N HIS A 115 -14.04 11.51 0.65
CA HIS A 115 -15.01 10.75 -0.15
C HIS A 115 -14.70 9.25 -0.14
N ALA A 116 -13.42 8.88 -0.30
CA ALA A 116 -12.98 7.48 -0.21
C ALA A 116 -13.36 6.84 1.13
N VAL A 117 -13.11 7.55 2.24
CA VAL A 117 -13.46 7.08 3.59
C VAL A 117 -14.96 6.87 3.73
N GLN A 118 -15.80 7.83 3.29
CA GLN A 118 -17.26 7.70 3.34
C GLN A 118 -17.75 6.50 2.53
N MET A 119 -17.30 6.35 1.30
CA MET A 119 -17.66 5.22 0.43
C MET A 119 -17.28 3.87 1.06
N ILE A 120 -16.06 3.76 1.58
CA ILE A 120 -15.57 2.53 2.19
C ILE A 120 -16.37 2.20 3.46
N LEU A 121 -16.66 3.17 4.30
CA LEU A 121 -17.45 2.94 5.53
C LEU A 121 -18.90 2.55 5.23
N SER A 122 -19.47 3.05 4.14
CA SER A 122 -20.79 2.66 3.63
C SER A 122 -20.81 1.27 2.96
N GLY A 123 -19.67 0.56 2.90
CA GLY A 123 -19.58 -0.79 2.34
C GLY A 123 -19.17 -0.87 0.88
N TYR A 124 -18.91 0.25 0.24
CA TYR A 124 -18.40 0.30 -1.14
C TYR A 124 -16.87 0.22 -1.15
N THR A 125 -16.30 0.16 -2.35
CA THR A 125 -14.85 0.26 -2.59
C THR A 125 -14.53 1.56 -3.33
N PHE A 126 -13.33 2.09 -3.11
CA PHE A 126 -12.88 3.31 -3.76
C PHE A 126 -11.56 3.09 -4.49
N PHE A 127 -11.61 3.03 -5.82
CA PHE A 127 -10.44 2.84 -6.67
C PHE A 127 -10.52 3.74 -7.91
N PRO A 128 -9.38 4.19 -8.48
CA PRO A 128 -9.40 4.93 -9.74
C PRO A 128 -10.09 4.16 -10.86
N SER A 129 -10.90 4.83 -11.66
CA SER A 129 -11.69 4.21 -12.74
C SER A 129 -10.85 3.42 -13.75
N GLU A 130 -9.63 3.90 -14.02
CA GLU A 130 -8.69 3.24 -14.94
C GLU A 130 -8.19 1.88 -14.43
N THR A 131 -8.28 1.64 -13.12
CA THR A 131 -7.86 0.38 -12.50
C THR A 131 -8.67 -0.82 -13.02
N LEU A 132 -9.95 -0.62 -13.30
CA LEU A 132 -10.83 -1.68 -13.83
C LEU A 132 -10.39 -2.10 -15.24
N ASN A 133 -9.97 -1.15 -16.07
CA ASN A 133 -9.46 -1.42 -17.41
C ASN A 133 -8.14 -2.20 -17.34
N TYR A 134 -7.26 -1.82 -16.41
CA TYR A 134 -6.00 -2.51 -16.16
C TYR A 134 -6.23 -3.98 -15.72
N ILE A 135 -7.19 -4.24 -14.86
CA ILE A 135 -7.51 -5.61 -14.42
C ILE A 135 -8.09 -6.43 -15.56
N LYS A 136 -8.97 -5.84 -16.40
CA LYS A 136 -9.55 -6.53 -17.56
C LYS A 136 -8.47 -6.87 -18.59
N SER A 137 -7.57 -5.94 -18.91
CA SER A 137 -6.49 -6.17 -19.87
C SER A 137 -5.50 -7.25 -19.39
N ASN A 138 -5.19 -7.29 -18.10
CA ASN A 138 -4.31 -8.30 -17.51
C ASN A 138 -4.95 -9.70 -17.37
N LYS A 139 -6.28 -9.79 -17.37
CA LYS A 139 -6.95 -11.12 -17.45
C LYS A 139 -6.93 -11.71 -18.86
N CYS A 140 -6.79 -10.86 -19.89
CA CYS A 140 -6.74 -11.30 -21.29
C CYS A 140 -5.35 -11.65 -21.82
N SER A 141 -4.28 -11.18 -21.15
CA SER A 141 -2.90 -11.45 -21.59
C SER A 141 -2.25 -12.49 -20.67
N THR A 142 -2.08 -13.70 -21.19
CA THR A 142 -1.39 -14.83 -20.55
C THR A 142 0.09 -14.55 -20.20
N ASN A 143 0.64 -13.40 -20.63
CA ASN A 143 2.02 -13.00 -20.40
C ASN A 143 2.24 -12.09 -19.17
N SER A 144 1.18 -11.65 -18.46
CA SER A 144 1.32 -10.79 -17.27
C SER A 144 1.44 -11.57 -15.95
N SER A 145 1.43 -12.90 -16.02
CA SER A 145 1.61 -13.78 -14.85
C SER A 145 3.00 -13.65 -14.21
N THR A 146 4.00 -13.26 -14.96
CA THR A 146 5.40 -13.21 -14.50
C THR A 146 5.66 -12.07 -13.51
N ILE A 147 5.02 -10.89 -13.69
CA ILE A 147 5.21 -9.75 -12.78
C ILE A 147 4.38 -9.90 -11.49
N THR A 148 3.27 -10.64 -11.54
CA THR A 148 2.45 -10.91 -10.34
C THR A 148 3.16 -11.81 -9.32
N VAL A 149 4.19 -12.52 -9.73
CA VAL A 149 5.03 -13.38 -8.85
C VAL A 149 5.99 -12.55 -8.01
N LEU A 150 6.29 -11.31 -8.42
CA LEU A 150 7.20 -10.42 -7.69
C LEU A 150 6.49 -9.70 -6.55
N SER A 151 7.16 -9.58 -5.41
CA SER A 151 6.74 -8.68 -4.33
C SER A 151 6.86 -7.21 -4.78
N ASN A 152 6.16 -6.30 -4.09
CA ASN A 152 6.26 -4.86 -4.42
C ASN A 152 7.68 -4.32 -4.31
N ARG A 153 8.44 -4.83 -3.34
CA ARG A 153 9.85 -4.46 -3.16
C ARG A 153 10.67 -4.91 -4.36
N GLU A 154 10.45 -6.12 -4.82
CA GLU A 154 11.12 -6.68 -6.02
C GLU A 154 10.72 -5.90 -7.29
N VAL A 155 9.45 -5.54 -7.45
CA VAL A 155 9.01 -4.69 -8.58
C VAL A 155 9.66 -3.31 -8.54
N THR A 156 9.77 -2.70 -7.37
CA THR A 156 10.43 -1.39 -7.22
C THR A 156 11.91 -1.49 -7.57
N ILE A 157 12.60 -2.53 -7.08
CA ILE A 157 14.00 -2.77 -7.40
C ILE A 157 14.19 -3.07 -8.89
N LEU A 158 13.31 -3.90 -9.49
CA LEU A 158 13.35 -4.20 -10.92
C LEU A 158 13.23 -2.93 -11.77
N ARG A 159 12.32 -2.01 -11.42
CA ARG A 159 12.18 -0.73 -12.12
C ARG A 159 13.47 0.10 -12.07
N TYR A 160 14.11 0.18 -10.93
CA TYR A 160 15.39 0.88 -10.81
C TYR A 160 16.51 0.20 -11.59
N LEU A 161 16.54 -1.13 -11.61
CA LEU A 161 17.51 -1.88 -12.42
C LEU A 161 17.31 -1.61 -13.93
N VAL A 162 16.06 -1.63 -14.40
CA VAL A 162 15.71 -1.31 -15.79
C VAL A 162 16.03 0.16 -16.13
N SER A 163 15.94 1.07 -15.16
CA SER A 163 16.37 2.48 -15.32
C SER A 163 17.89 2.65 -15.28
N GLY A 164 18.67 1.56 -15.19
CA GLY A 164 20.14 1.59 -15.23
C GLY A 164 20.81 1.95 -13.90
N LEU A 165 20.08 2.00 -12.77
CA LEU A 165 20.68 2.29 -11.48
C LEU A 165 21.50 1.10 -10.99
N SER A 166 22.67 1.40 -10.39
CA SER A 166 23.51 0.42 -9.70
C SER A 166 22.86 -0.05 -8.39
N ASN A 167 23.28 -1.22 -7.90
CA ASN A 167 22.80 -1.74 -6.61
C ASN A 167 23.02 -0.76 -5.45
N LYS A 168 24.12 0.03 -5.49
CA LYS A 168 24.43 1.03 -4.47
C LYS A 168 23.42 2.19 -4.50
N GLU A 169 23.17 2.73 -5.68
CA GLU A 169 22.17 3.82 -5.84
C GLU A 169 20.76 3.39 -5.46
N ILE A 170 20.40 2.14 -5.76
CA ILE A 170 19.12 1.56 -5.35
C ILE A 170 19.07 1.42 -3.81
N ALA A 171 20.17 0.96 -3.20
CA ALA A 171 20.26 0.83 -1.76
C ALA A 171 20.08 2.18 -1.06
N ASP A 172 20.77 3.22 -1.54
CA ASP A 172 20.67 4.58 -1.01
C ASP A 172 19.24 5.14 -1.15
N LYS A 173 18.62 5.00 -2.34
CA LYS A 173 17.23 5.45 -2.58
C LYS A 173 16.19 4.74 -1.73
N LEU A 174 16.41 3.48 -1.40
CA LEU A 174 15.45 2.65 -0.68
C LEU A 174 15.79 2.50 0.80
N LEU A 175 16.83 3.18 1.29
CA LEU A 175 17.37 3.08 2.65
C LEU A 175 17.64 1.61 3.04
N LEU A 176 18.29 0.90 2.14
CA LEU A 176 18.70 -0.50 2.29
C LEU A 176 20.22 -0.61 2.29
N ILE A 177 20.71 -1.76 2.70
CA ILE A 177 22.12 -2.12 2.48
C ILE A 177 22.26 -2.79 1.10
N ASN A 178 23.41 -2.60 0.45
CA ASN A 178 23.70 -3.14 -0.88
C ASN A 178 23.48 -4.65 -0.97
N LYS A 179 23.84 -5.40 0.08
CA LYS A 179 23.63 -6.85 0.17
C LYS A 179 22.15 -7.24 0.07
N THR A 180 21.26 -6.45 0.66
CA THR A 180 19.79 -6.66 0.59
C THR A 180 19.27 -6.44 -0.83
N VAL A 181 19.75 -5.42 -1.53
CA VAL A 181 19.39 -5.18 -2.94
C VAL A 181 19.88 -6.35 -3.81
N SER A 182 21.10 -6.84 -3.59
CA SER A 182 21.65 -8.01 -4.31
C SER A 182 20.81 -9.28 -4.06
N ALA A 183 20.35 -9.52 -2.84
CA ALA A 183 19.47 -10.64 -2.52
C ALA A 183 18.12 -10.53 -3.25
N HIS A 184 17.49 -9.33 -3.25
CA HIS A 184 16.28 -9.11 -4.02
C HIS A 184 16.48 -9.29 -5.52
N LYS A 185 17.62 -8.82 -6.08
CA LYS A 185 17.97 -9.03 -7.49
C LYS A 185 18.05 -10.51 -7.83
N SER A 186 18.71 -11.33 -7.01
CA SER A 186 18.77 -12.79 -7.20
C SER A 186 17.38 -13.43 -7.15
N ASN A 187 16.52 -13.01 -6.21
CA ASN A 187 15.15 -13.50 -6.11
C ASN A 187 14.32 -13.13 -7.35
N ILE A 188 14.48 -11.90 -7.86
CA ILE A 188 13.83 -11.44 -9.09
C ILE A 188 14.21 -12.35 -10.26
N TYR A 189 15.52 -12.61 -10.42
CA TYR A 189 16.01 -13.47 -11.51
C TYR A 189 15.44 -14.89 -11.41
N GLY A 190 15.48 -15.48 -10.22
CA GLY A 190 14.91 -16.81 -10.00
C GLY A 190 13.41 -16.87 -10.31
N LYS A 191 12.65 -15.85 -9.88
CA LYS A 191 11.20 -15.79 -10.12
C LYS A 191 10.82 -15.52 -11.57
N LEU A 192 11.65 -14.79 -12.31
CA LEU A 192 11.43 -14.45 -13.72
C LEU A 192 12.06 -15.45 -14.68
N GLY A 193 12.83 -16.43 -14.18
CA GLY A 193 13.58 -17.37 -15.01
C GLY A 193 14.68 -16.71 -15.83
N LEU A 194 15.25 -15.58 -15.34
CA LEU A 194 16.28 -14.82 -16.04
C LEU A 194 17.66 -15.18 -15.51
N HIS A 195 18.66 -15.31 -16.41
CA HIS A 195 20.04 -15.51 -16.03
C HIS A 195 20.82 -14.19 -15.90
N SER A 196 20.36 -13.12 -16.57
CA SER A 196 20.94 -11.77 -16.50
C SER A 196 19.90 -10.72 -16.95
N ILE A 197 20.03 -9.49 -16.42
CA ILE A 197 19.46 -8.29 -17.05
C ILE A 197 20.65 -7.61 -17.73
N VAL A 198 20.66 -7.61 -19.04
CA VAL A 198 21.62 -6.84 -19.84
C VAL A 198 21.11 -5.42 -19.94
#